data_de0867138bee4aa32f04af26e5ee3b2f
#
_entry.id   de0867138bee4aa32f04af26e5ee3b2f
#
_cell.length_a   1.000
_cell.length_b   1.000
_cell.length_c   1.000
_cell.angle_alpha   90.00
_cell.angle_beta   90.00
_cell.angle_gamma   90.00
#
_symmetry.space_group_name_H-M   'P 1'
#
loop_
_entity.id
_entity.type
_entity.pdbx_description
1 polymer ?
#
loop_
_entity_poly.entity_id
_entity_poly.type
_entity_poly.pdbx_seq_one_letter_code
_entity_poly.pdbx_strand_id
1 'polypeptide(L)'
;IRDRSVSRGLGDVYKRQIKGGAANPSPPVGPALGSKGINIMEFCKQFNARTQDKAGKVLPVVITYYSDKSFDFVVKTPPVAVQLLEVSKQKKGSKEPNRQKVAEITWEQVKAIATDKMPDLNCFTLDSAMKMVAGTARSMGITVKGSFPENN
;
A
#
# COMPACT_ATOMS: atom_id res chain seq x y z
N ILE A 1 -16.59 -2.56 11.78
CA ILE A 1 -17.18 -1.30 11.27
C ILE A 1 -18.03 -1.66 10.08
N ARG A 2 -19.31 -1.54 10.26
CA ARG A 2 -20.28 -1.69 9.17
C ARG A 2 -20.08 -0.56 8.19
N ASP A 3 -19.59 -0.90 7.02
CA ASP A 3 -19.53 0.03 5.92
C ASP A 3 -20.96 0.40 5.50
N ARG A 4 -21.32 1.68 5.66
CA ARG A 4 -22.66 2.17 5.33
C ARG A 4 -22.93 2.31 3.83
N SER A 5 -22.04 1.87 2.98
CA SER A 5 -22.25 1.81 1.54
C SER A 5 -23.34 0.82 1.14
N VAL A 6 -23.81 0.03 2.08
CA VAL A 6 -24.92 -0.93 1.92
C VAL A 6 -26.26 -0.29 1.57
N SER A 7 -26.46 1.02 1.82
CA SER A 7 -27.70 1.71 1.51
C SER A 7 -27.96 2.01 0.03
N ARG A 8 -26.96 1.77 -0.84
CA ARG A 8 -27.08 1.87 -2.29
C ARG A 8 -27.10 0.52 -3.00
N GLY A 9 -27.63 -0.51 -2.34
CA GLY A 9 -27.76 -1.83 -2.94
C GLY A 9 -26.40 -2.49 -3.22
N LEU A 10 -25.84 -3.12 -2.19
CA LEU A 10 -24.82 -4.15 -2.32
C LEU A 10 -23.52 -3.72 -3.03
N GLY A 11 -22.83 -2.75 -2.48
CA GLY A 11 -21.42 -2.51 -2.81
C GLY A 11 -20.54 -3.50 -2.04
N ASP A 12 -19.87 -4.38 -2.73
CA ASP A 12 -18.81 -5.20 -2.16
C ASP A 12 -17.45 -4.50 -2.34
N VAL A 13 -16.59 -4.62 -1.35
CA VAL A 13 -15.25 -4.00 -1.37
C VAL A 13 -14.20 -5.08 -1.57
N TYR A 14 -13.40 -4.91 -2.60
CA TYR A 14 -12.29 -5.80 -2.92
C TYR A 14 -10.96 -5.06 -2.81
N LYS A 15 -10.04 -5.58 -2.01
CA LYS A 15 -8.71 -5.00 -1.82
C LYS A 15 -7.64 -5.84 -2.51
N ARG A 16 -6.83 -5.24 -3.35
CA ARG A 16 -5.74 -5.92 -4.05
C ARG A 16 -4.53 -5.02 -4.19
N GLN A 17 -3.36 -5.65 -4.36
CA GLN A 17 -2.12 -4.98 -4.71
C GLN A 17 -1.83 -5.21 -6.19
N ILE A 18 -1.67 -4.12 -6.95
CA ILE A 18 -1.44 -4.14 -8.39
C ILE A 18 -0.26 -3.24 -8.71
N LYS A 19 0.56 -3.65 -9.66
CA LYS A 19 1.66 -2.80 -10.14
C LYS A 19 1.11 -1.60 -10.91
N GLY A 20 1.56 -0.41 -10.53
CA GLY A 20 1.18 0.82 -11.20
C GLY A 20 1.55 0.81 -12.69
N GLY A 21 0.67 1.30 -13.52
CA GLY A 21 0.85 1.36 -14.97
C GLY A 21 0.87 0.02 -15.71
N ALA A 22 0.67 -1.09 -14.99
CA ALA A 22 0.79 -2.44 -15.55
C ALA A 22 -0.42 -3.34 -15.25
N ALA A 23 -1.59 -2.75 -15.00
CA ALA A 23 -2.80 -3.53 -14.83
C ALA A 23 -3.24 -4.14 -16.18
N ASN A 24 -3.43 -5.44 -16.17
CA ASN A 24 -3.83 -6.20 -17.35
C ASN A 24 -5.01 -7.14 -17.02
N PRO A 25 -5.81 -7.58 -18.03
CA PRO A 25 -6.89 -8.54 -17.82
C PRO A 25 -6.44 -9.93 -17.37
N SER A 26 -5.13 -10.21 -17.45
CA SER A 26 -4.56 -11.49 -16.99
C SER A 26 -4.60 -11.64 -15.47
N PRO A 27 -4.45 -12.87 -14.92
CA PRO A 27 -4.28 -13.05 -13.49
C PRO A 27 -3.17 -12.14 -12.91
N PRO A 28 -3.35 -11.53 -11.73
CA PRO A 28 -4.43 -11.78 -10.76
C PRO A 28 -5.67 -10.89 -10.89
N VAL A 29 -5.69 -9.90 -11.79
CA VAL A 29 -6.76 -8.89 -11.89
C VAL A 29 -8.02 -9.46 -12.59
N GLY A 30 -7.84 -10.15 -13.69
CA GLY A 30 -8.92 -10.65 -14.52
C GLY A 30 -9.90 -11.55 -13.78
N PRO A 31 -9.46 -12.66 -13.17
CA PRO A 31 -10.36 -13.57 -12.46
C PRO A 31 -11.07 -12.93 -11.28
N ALA A 32 -10.39 -12.01 -10.59
CA ALA A 32 -10.94 -11.33 -9.42
C ALA A 32 -12.08 -10.38 -9.76
N LEU A 33 -11.97 -9.62 -10.84
CA LEU A 33 -12.98 -8.68 -11.30
C LEU A 33 -14.02 -9.33 -12.22
N GLY A 34 -13.60 -10.30 -13.02
CA GLY A 34 -14.46 -11.00 -13.96
C GLY A 34 -15.58 -11.80 -13.26
N SER A 35 -15.28 -12.40 -12.12
CA SER A 35 -16.28 -13.09 -11.30
C SER A 35 -17.39 -12.19 -10.77
N LYS A 36 -17.15 -10.89 -10.76
CA LYS A 36 -18.08 -9.85 -10.28
C LYS A 36 -18.81 -9.11 -11.41
N GLY A 37 -18.55 -9.46 -12.66
CA GLY A 37 -19.20 -8.86 -13.82
C GLY A 37 -18.76 -7.42 -14.15
N ILE A 38 -17.62 -6.98 -13.64
CA ILE A 38 -17.05 -5.66 -13.89
C ILE A 38 -16.34 -5.65 -15.24
N ASN A 39 -16.38 -4.50 -15.94
CA ASN A 39 -15.62 -4.30 -17.16
C ASN A 39 -14.12 -4.14 -16.84
N ILE A 40 -13.39 -5.25 -16.99
CA ILE A 40 -11.95 -5.34 -16.66
C ILE A 40 -11.12 -4.38 -17.51
N MET A 41 -11.45 -4.23 -18.77
CA MET A 41 -10.71 -3.37 -19.70
C MET A 41 -10.82 -1.90 -19.32
N GLU A 42 -11.99 -1.47 -18.91
CA GLU A 42 -12.23 -0.10 -18.47
C GLU A 42 -11.49 0.18 -17.14
N PHE A 43 -11.56 -0.75 -16.21
CA PHE A 43 -10.79 -0.68 -14.96
C PHE A 43 -9.28 -0.54 -15.24
N CYS A 44 -8.73 -1.38 -16.09
CA CYS A 44 -7.30 -1.35 -16.43
C CYS A 44 -6.91 -0.01 -17.06
N LYS A 45 -7.70 0.54 -17.97
CA LYS A 45 -7.46 1.86 -18.59
C LYS A 45 -7.44 2.97 -17.54
N GLN A 46 -8.44 3.04 -16.70
CA GLN A 46 -8.57 4.08 -15.67
C GLN A 46 -7.46 3.94 -14.62
N PHE A 47 -7.16 2.73 -14.19
CA PHE A 47 -6.09 2.46 -13.24
C PHE A 47 -4.72 2.87 -13.79
N ASN A 48 -4.40 2.44 -15.01
CA ASN A 48 -3.14 2.78 -15.64
C ASN A 48 -2.99 4.30 -15.85
N ALA A 49 -4.06 4.98 -16.25
CA ALA A 49 -4.05 6.44 -16.38
C ALA A 49 -3.76 7.16 -15.06
N ARG A 50 -4.34 6.68 -13.95
CA ARG A 50 -4.13 7.27 -12.62
C ARG A 50 -2.80 6.92 -11.97
N THR A 51 -2.14 5.87 -12.44
CA THR A 51 -0.91 5.35 -11.82
C THR A 51 0.33 5.47 -12.70
N GLN A 52 0.26 6.24 -13.79
CA GLN A 52 1.40 6.48 -14.67
C GLN A 52 2.61 7.05 -13.93
N ASP A 53 2.38 8.00 -13.02
CA ASP A 53 3.42 8.63 -12.20
C ASP A 53 4.10 7.65 -11.22
N LYS A 54 3.45 6.55 -10.94
CA LYS A 54 3.89 5.52 -9.98
C LYS A 54 4.14 4.17 -10.66
N ALA A 55 4.47 4.20 -11.94
CA ALA A 55 4.74 3.00 -12.73
C ALA A 55 5.82 2.12 -12.09
N GLY A 56 5.58 0.83 -12.05
CA GLY A 56 6.49 -0.16 -11.47
C GLY A 56 6.38 -0.34 -9.94
N LYS A 57 5.73 0.55 -9.22
CA LYS A 57 5.49 0.39 -7.77
C LYS A 57 4.24 -0.46 -7.53
N VAL A 58 4.29 -1.28 -6.51
CA VAL A 58 3.12 -2.06 -6.07
C VAL A 58 2.20 -1.15 -5.27
N LEU A 59 0.99 -0.95 -5.76
CA LEU A 59 0.01 -0.05 -5.16
C LEU A 59 -1.18 -0.86 -4.62
N PRO A 60 -1.59 -0.65 -3.36
CA PRO A 60 -2.84 -1.18 -2.86
C PRO A 60 -4.01 -0.43 -3.51
N VAL A 61 -4.96 -1.18 -4.02
CA VAL A 61 -6.18 -0.65 -4.63
C VAL A 61 -7.38 -1.20 -3.88
N VAL A 62 -8.28 -0.31 -3.52
CA VAL A 62 -9.57 -0.66 -2.95
C VAL A 62 -10.62 -0.45 -4.03
N ILE A 63 -11.24 -1.52 -4.49
CA ILE A 63 -12.25 -1.52 -5.52
C ILE A 63 -13.60 -1.76 -4.87
N THR A 64 -14.53 -0.84 -5.07
CA THR A 64 -15.92 -1.00 -4.65
C THR A 64 -16.76 -1.24 -5.89
N TYR A 65 -17.47 -2.32 -5.94
CA TYR A 65 -18.39 -2.64 -7.04
C TYR A 65 -19.83 -2.71 -6.55
N TYR A 66 -20.73 -2.30 -7.42
CA TYR A 66 -22.15 -2.18 -7.14
C TYR A 66 -22.96 -3.20 -7.93
N SER A 67 -24.19 -3.44 -7.53
CA SER A 67 -25.10 -4.40 -8.17
C SER A 67 -25.47 -4.01 -9.62
N ASP A 68 -25.37 -2.73 -9.97
CA ASP A 68 -25.58 -2.20 -11.33
C ASP A 68 -24.37 -2.37 -12.26
N LYS A 69 -23.36 -3.15 -11.84
CA LYS A 69 -22.08 -3.38 -12.52
C LYS A 69 -21.17 -2.15 -12.64
N SER A 70 -21.49 -1.06 -11.96
CA SER A 70 -20.58 0.07 -11.80
C SER A 70 -19.52 -0.24 -10.75
N PHE A 71 -18.38 0.44 -10.84
CA PHE A 71 -17.30 0.29 -9.89
C PHE A 71 -16.65 1.63 -9.58
N ASP A 72 -16.15 1.76 -8.37
CA ASP A 72 -15.28 2.83 -7.94
C ASP A 72 -13.99 2.23 -7.41
N PHE A 73 -12.87 2.92 -7.59
CA PHE A 73 -11.61 2.47 -7.02
C PHE A 73 -10.80 3.62 -6.44
N VAL A 74 -10.09 3.32 -5.37
CA VAL A 74 -9.17 4.24 -4.70
C VAL A 74 -7.78 3.61 -4.71
N VAL A 75 -6.81 4.33 -5.25
CA VAL A 75 -5.40 3.94 -5.24
C VAL A 75 -4.73 4.52 -4.00
N LYS A 76 -4.16 3.67 -3.18
CA LYS A 76 -3.40 4.08 -1.99
C LYS A 76 -1.91 4.18 -2.29
N THR A 77 -1.17 4.78 -1.37
CA THR A 77 0.30 4.84 -1.46
C THR A 77 0.93 3.45 -1.30
N PRO A 78 2.15 3.22 -1.83
CA PRO A 78 2.81 1.93 -1.70
C PRO A 78 2.90 1.45 -0.25
N PRO A 79 2.81 0.13 0.03
CA PRO A 79 2.94 -0.40 1.38
C PRO A 79 4.29 -0.01 2.00
N VAL A 80 4.29 0.32 3.28
CA VAL A 80 5.51 0.68 4.03
C VAL A 80 6.56 -0.44 3.94
N ALA A 81 6.11 -1.69 4.02
CA ALA A 81 7.00 -2.85 3.91
C ALA A 81 7.79 -2.88 2.59
N VAL A 82 7.14 -2.59 1.47
CA VAL A 82 7.79 -2.53 0.15
C VAL A 82 8.79 -1.38 0.09
N GLN A 83 8.42 -0.21 0.58
CA GLN A 83 9.32 0.95 0.62
C GLN A 83 10.55 0.69 1.51
N LEU A 84 10.37 0.04 2.65
CA LEU A 84 11.47 -0.36 3.53
C LEU A 84 12.42 -1.35 2.85
N LEU A 85 11.92 -2.31 2.12
CA LEU A 85 12.75 -3.25 1.35
C LEU A 85 13.54 -2.56 0.24
N GLU A 86 12.93 -1.63 -0.47
CA GLU A 86 13.62 -0.83 -1.50
C GLU A 86 14.75 -0.01 -0.91
N VAL A 87 14.49 0.71 0.18
CA VAL A 87 15.47 1.56 0.86
C VAL A 87 16.62 0.75 1.45
N SER A 88 16.29 -0.40 2.05
CA SER A 88 17.30 -1.30 2.63
C SER A 88 18.01 -2.18 1.61
N LYS A 89 17.60 -2.12 0.33
CA LYS A 89 18.12 -2.95 -0.77
C LYS A 89 17.99 -4.46 -0.51
N GLN A 90 16.97 -4.86 0.24
CA GLN A 90 16.68 -6.25 0.54
C GLN A 90 15.55 -6.79 -0.34
N LYS A 91 15.65 -8.05 -0.75
CA LYS A 91 14.58 -8.72 -1.51
C LYS A 91 13.44 -9.21 -0.61
N LYS A 92 13.74 -9.47 0.65
CA LYS A 92 12.80 -10.07 1.60
C LYS A 92 13.16 -9.67 3.03
N GLY A 93 12.14 -9.53 3.88
CA GLY A 93 12.31 -9.34 5.30
C GLY A 93 12.83 -10.59 6.02
N SER A 94 13.18 -10.46 7.30
CA SER A 94 13.66 -11.56 8.13
C SER A 94 12.55 -12.60 8.38
N LYS A 95 12.94 -13.86 8.45
CA LYS A 95 12.06 -14.95 8.90
C LYS A 95 11.86 -14.92 10.42
N GLU A 96 12.88 -14.48 11.15
CA GLU A 96 12.88 -14.34 12.60
C GLU A 96 13.30 -12.92 13.02
N PRO A 97 12.39 -11.92 12.90
CA PRO A 97 12.76 -10.51 13.07
C PRO A 97 13.38 -10.16 14.42
N ASN A 98 12.99 -10.87 15.48
CA ASN A 98 13.52 -10.64 16.82
C ASN A 98 14.96 -11.14 17.00
N ARG A 99 15.35 -12.16 16.25
CA ARG A 99 16.66 -12.82 16.38
C ARG A 99 17.62 -12.43 15.27
N GLN A 100 17.11 -12.36 14.05
CA GLN A 100 17.91 -12.06 12.86
C GLN A 100 17.54 -10.70 12.29
N LYS A 101 18.49 -9.77 12.35
CA LYS A 101 18.38 -8.47 11.67
C LYS A 101 19.00 -8.57 10.29
N VAL A 102 18.29 -8.11 9.27
CA VAL A 102 18.70 -8.24 7.87
C VAL A 102 19.25 -6.96 7.29
N ALA A 103 18.89 -5.81 7.85
CA ALA A 103 19.31 -4.51 7.35
C ALA A 103 19.23 -3.43 8.44
N GLU A 104 19.87 -2.32 8.16
CA GLU A 104 19.78 -1.08 8.95
C GLU A 104 19.38 0.08 8.06
N ILE A 105 18.54 0.97 8.57
CA ILE A 105 18.12 2.21 7.92
C ILE A 105 18.34 3.39 8.86
N THR A 106 18.37 4.59 8.31
CA THR A 106 18.49 5.83 9.08
C THR A 106 17.12 6.47 9.35
N TRP A 107 17.06 7.33 10.35
CA TRP A 107 15.84 8.10 10.65
C TRP A 107 15.45 9.05 9.51
N GLU A 108 16.37 9.50 8.71
CA GLU A 108 16.09 10.33 7.52
C GLU A 108 15.30 9.54 6.48
N GLN A 109 15.68 8.29 6.26
CA GLN A 109 14.95 7.38 5.37
C GLN A 109 13.56 7.04 5.92
N VAL A 110 13.44 6.82 7.22
CA VAL A 110 12.15 6.63 7.90
C VAL A 110 11.27 7.86 7.73
N LYS A 111 11.83 9.06 7.88
CA LYS A 111 11.12 10.33 7.69
C LYS A 111 10.59 10.48 6.25
N ALA A 112 11.38 10.15 5.26
CA ALA A 112 10.95 10.19 3.86
C ALA A 112 9.76 9.24 3.60
N ILE A 113 9.84 8.00 4.06
CA ILE A 113 8.75 7.02 3.94
C ILE A 113 7.50 7.50 4.69
N ALA A 114 7.66 8.02 5.89
CA ALA A 114 6.55 8.54 6.70
C ALA A 114 5.86 9.72 6.02
N THR A 115 6.60 10.63 5.41
CA THR A 115 6.06 11.76 4.66
C THR A 115 5.22 11.31 3.46
N ASP A 116 5.73 10.36 2.69
CA ASP A 116 5.00 9.80 1.54
C ASP A 116 3.73 9.07 1.95
N LYS A 117 3.74 8.47 3.14
CA LYS A 117 2.63 7.67 3.65
C LYS A 117 1.62 8.44 4.49
N MET A 118 1.92 9.70 4.87
CA MET A 118 1.06 10.52 5.74
C MET A 118 -0.43 10.53 5.34
N PRO A 119 -0.81 10.62 4.04
CA PRO A 119 -2.22 10.62 3.66
C PRO A 119 -2.99 9.35 4.04
N ASP A 120 -2.29 8.23 4.16
CA ASP A 120 -2.90 6.92 4.46
C ASP A 120 -2.75 6.50 5.92
N LEU A 121 -1.93 7.20 6.70
CA LEU A 121 -1.67 6.86 8.10
C LEU A 121 -2.70 7.50 9.03
N ASN A 122 -3.05 6.77 10.07
CA ASN A 122 -3.90 7.24 11.15
C ASN A 122 -3.07 7.96 12.23
N CYS A 123 -2.47 9.08 11.86
CA CYS A 123 -1.68 9.91 12.76
C CYS A 123 -1.79 11.39 12.36
N PHE A 124 -1.61 12.28 13.34
CA PHE A 124 -1.69 13.73 13.12
C PHE A 124 -0.33 14.39 12.91
N THR A 125 0.73 13.78 13.41
CA THR A 125 2.08 14.35 13.37
C THR A 125 3.04 13.46 12.59
N LEU A 126 4.07 14.06 11.99
CA LEU A 126 5.12 13.33 11.30
C LEU A 126 5.91 12.42 12.26
N ASP A 127 6.11 12.85 13.50
CA ASP A 127 6.80 12.04 14.51
C ASP A 127 6.06 10.74 14.82
N SER A 128 4.74 10.80 14.94
CA SER A 128 3.90 9.62 15.10
C SER A 128 3.98 8.69 13.89
N ALA A 129 3.99 9.27 12.68
CA ALA A 129 4.18 8.51 11.45
C ALA A 129 5.54 7.81 11.40
N MET A 130 6.61 8.48 11.80
CA MET A 130 7.95 7.91 11.88
C MET A 130 8.01 6.74 12.86
N LYS A 131 7.37 6.86 14.00
CA LYS A 131 7.27 5.75 14.99
C LYS A 131 6.51 4.55 14.42
N MET A 132 5.43 4.77 13.69
CA MET A 132 4.69 3.70 13.01
C MET A 132 5.54 2.98 11.95
N VAL A 133 6.28 3.72 11.15
CA VAL A 133 7.19 3.16 10.14
C VAL A 133 8.35 2.39 10.81
N ALA A 134 8.92 2.92 11.88
CA ALA A 134 9.97 2.24 12.64
C ALA A 134 9.47 0.93 13.27
N GLY A 135 8.23 0.90 13.76
CA GLY A 135 7.60 -0.32 14.27
C GLY A 135 7.43 -1.38 13.18
N THR A 136 7.04 -0.97 11.97
CA THR A 136 6.96 -1.87 10.81
C THR A 136 8.34 -2.40 10.43
N ALA A 137 9.36 -1.55 10.41
CA ALA A 137 10.74 -1.97 10.15
C ALA A 137 11.23 -3.00 11.17
N ARG A 138 10.96 -2.78 12.45
CA ARG A 138 11.28 -3.73 13.50
C ARG A 138 10.62 -5.09 13.28
N SER A 139 9.37 -5.12 12.86
CA SER A 139 8.65 -6.35 12.57
C SER A 139 9.21 -7.11 11.36
N MET A 140 9.94 -6.44 10.48
CA MET A 140 10.61 -7.03 9.33
C MET A 140 12.07 -7.44 9.57
N GLY A 141 12.60 -7.16 10.76
CA GLY A 141 14.00 -7.39 11.08
C GLY A 141 14.94 -6.31 10.57
N ILE A 142 14.42 -5.12 10.28
CA ILE A 142 15.18 -3.93 9.89
C ILE A 142 15.34 -3.04 11.12
N THR A 143 16.58 -2.70 11.47
CA THR A 143 16.87 -1.79 12.58
C THR A 143 16.99 -0.35 12.09
N VAL A 144 16.55 0.60 12.90
CA VAL A 144 16.73 2.03 12.64
C VAL A 144 17.93 2.51 13.42
N LYS A 145 18.92 3.02 12.72
CA LYS A 145 20.17 3.48 13.32
C LYS A 145 19.98 4.82 14.03
N GLY A 146 20.44 4.89 15.29
CA GLY A 146 20.39 6.10 16.09
C GLY A 146 19.16 6.21 16.98
N SER A 147 19.09 7.27 17.77
CA SER A 147 17.94 7.61 18.60
C SER A 147 16.91 8.40 17.79
N PHE A 148 15.64 8.33 18.22
CA PHE A 148 14.56 9.10 17.62
C PHE A 148 14.90 10.60 17.69
N PRO A 149 14.84 11.35 16.58
CA PRO A 149 15.03 12.78 16.59
C PRO A 149 13.86 13.46 17.32
N GLU A 150 14.07 13.84 18.55
CA GLU A 150 13.13 14.68 19.27
C GLU A 150 13.19 16.09 18.69
N ASN A 151 12.05 16.62 18.27
CA ASN A 151 11.97 18.01 17.89
C ASN A 151 12.16 18.86 19.17
N ASN A 152 13.29 19.53 19.26
CA ASN A 152 13.50 20.60 20.22
C ASN A 152 12.68 21.83 19.83
#